data_de2ffe7bcb2357d0239a0ada69da5b7c
#
_entry.id   de2ffe7bcb2357d0239a0ada69da5b7c
#
_cell.length_a   1.000
_cell.length_b   1.000
_cell.length_c   1.000
_cell.angle_alpha   90.00
_cell.angle_beta   90.00
_cell.angle_gamma   90.00
#
_symmetry.space_group_name_H-M   'P 1'
#
loop_
_entity.id
_entity.type
_entity.pdbx_description
1 polymer ?
#
loop_
_entity_poly.entity_id
_entity_poly.type
_entity_poly.pdbx_seq_one_letter_code
_entity_poly.pdbx_strand_id
1 'polypeptide(L)'
;MNISQQRFTQALKGVLEYSKNVLHIEVIDTSDLDPYFKGDLDGKRIWIASALEDEEELFNVIHLLGHSIQWNLSKELRALGSVLHENPDDQLLRKLQEYEWEANCYGLKILHEIGIRDLDRWLFEKYRLDMFYLTHYYKTGEKLKAITDVSLAYQFTWPLVEKNIPEFIPYANPETRRGIVIDFTNLTAKGLS
;
A
#
# COMPACT_ATOMS: atom_id res chain seq x y z
N MET A 1 7.26 -15.01 -13.02
CA MET A 1 8.65 -14.95 -12.48
C MET A 1 8.56 -15.44 -11.05
N ASN A 2 9.36 -16.45 -10.68
CA ASN A 2 9.30 -16.96 -9.30
C ASN A 2 10.37 -16.20 -8.48
N ILE A 3 9.93 -15.23 -7.67
CA ILE A 3 10.79 -14.46 -6.78
C ILE A 3 10.95 -15.28 -5.51
N SER A 4 12.19 -15.45 -5.02
CA SER A 4 12.43 -16.23 -3.80
C SER A 4 12.00 -15.48 -2.55
N GLN A 5 11.56 -16.19 -1.52
CA GLN A 5 11.25 -15.64 -0.20
C GLN A 5 12.44 -14.86 0.36
N GLN A 6 13.66 -15.36 0.20
CA GLN A 6 14.88 -14.66 0.64
C GLN A 6 15.02 -13.27 -0.02
N ARG A 7 14.54 -13.10 -1.28
CA ARG A 7 14.58 -11.80 -1.95
C ARG A 7 13.62 -10.81 -1.32
N PHE A 8 12.42 -11.25 -0.94
CA PHE A 8 11.47 -10.42 -0.20
C PHE A 8 12.00 -10.03 1.18
N THR A 9 12.58 -10.96 1.93
CA THR A 9 13.24 -10.68 3.21
C THR A 9 14.30 -9.57 3.09
N GLN A 10 15.15 -9.66 2.06
CA GLN A 10 16.19 -8.66 1.83
C GLN A 10 15.60 -7.29 1.46
N ALA A 11 14.57 -7.27 0.62
CA ALA A 11 13.90 -6.05 0.21
C ALA A 11 13.20 -5.38 1.40
N LEU A 12 12.46 -6.16 2.19
CA LEU A 12 11.77 -5.69 3.38
C LEU A 12 12.75 -5.04 4.36
N LYS A 13 13.87 -5.71 4.65
CA LYS A 13 14.91 -5.14 5.50
C LYS A 13 15.41 -3.79 4.98
N GLY A 14 15.71 -3.69 3.70
CA GLY A 14 16.16 -2.42 3.07
C GLY A 14 15.11 -1.32 3.17
N VAL A 15 13.84 -1.65 2.96
CA VAL A 15 12.72 -0.70 3.07
C VAL A 15 12.55 -0.21 4.51
N LEU A 16 12.63 -1.11 5.50
CA LEU A 16 12.54 -0.74 6.92
C LEU A 16 13.70 0.17 7.35
N GLU A 17 14.92 -0.12 6.88
CA GLU A 17 16.08 0.74 7.13
C GLU A 17 15.92 2.12 6.48
N TYR A 18 15.44 2.19 5.24
CA TYR A 18 15.16 3.46 4.54
C TYR A 18 14.06 4.26 5.23
N SER A 19 12.97 3.61 5.60
CA SER A 19 11.87 4.21 6.35
C SER A 19 12.35 4.92 7.62
N LYS A 20 13.17 4.22 8.43
CA LYS A 20 13.69 4.74 9.69
C LYS A 20 14.74 5.84 9.49
N ASN A 21 15.71 5.62 8.60
CA ASN A 21 16.91 6.45 8.54
C ASN A 21 16.78 7.64 7.59
N VAL A 22 15.91 7.55 6.58
CA VAL A 22 15.72 8.59 5.56
C VAL A 22 14.38 9.28 5.68
N LEU A 23 13.29 8.52 5.79
CA LEU A 23 11.95 9.10 5.91
C LEU A 23 11.58 9.47 7.35
N HIS A 24 12.31 8.96 8.35
CA HIS A 24 12.02 9.14 9.77
C HIS A 24 10.61 8.69 10.17
N ILE A 25 10.10 7.67 9.46
CA ILE A 25 8.82 7.00 9.72
C ILE A 25 9.12 5.68 10.41
N GLU A 26 8.46 5.45 11.55
CA GLU A 26 8.60 4.24 12.34
C GLU A 26 7.62 3.17 11.84
N VAL A 27 8.11 1.96 11.59
CA VAL A 27 7.27 0.78 11.29
C VAL A 27 7.26 -0.12 12.53
N ILE A 28 6.08 -0.44 13.01
CA ILE A 28 5.83 -1.15 14.27
C ILE A 28 5.07 -2.44 13.96
N ASP A 29 5.67 -3.57 14.28
CA ASP A 29 4.98 -4.87 14.28
C ASP A 29 4.05 -4.95 15.49
N THR A 30 2.78 -5.34 15.28
CA THR A 30 1.78 -5.37 16.34
C THR A 30 0.71 -6.43 16.13
N SER A 31 0.25 -7.00 17.24
CA SER A 31 -0.94 -7.88 17.29
C SER A 31 -2.24 -7.11 17.62
N ASP A 32 -2.17 -5.79 17.85
CA ASP A 32 -3.28 -4.99 18.37
C ASP A 32 -4.10 -4.31 17.27
N LEU A 33 -3.89 -4.69 16.01
CA LEU A 33 -4.74 -4.22 14.91
C LEU A 33 -6.09 -4.94 14.95
N ASP A 34 -7.13 -4.22 14.49
CA ASP A 34 -8.38 -4.86 14.17
C ASP A 34 -8.11 -6.05 13.23
N PRO A 35 -8.65 -7.25 13.48
CA PRO A 35 -8.38 -8.45 12.68
C PRO A 35 -8.64 -8.32 11.18
N TYR A 36 -9.36 -7.27 10.80
CA TYR A 36 -9.67 -6.96 9.39
C TYR A 36 -8.59 -6.13 8.71
N PHE A 37 -7.60 -5.60 9.45
CA PHE A 37 -6.54 -4.75 8.90
C PHE A 37 -5.19 -5.44 8.97
N LYS A 38 -4.40 -5.28 7.92
CA LYS A 38 -3.01 -5.74 7.86
C LYS A 38 -2.01 -4.66 8.25
N GLY A 39 -2.46 -3.42 8.32
CA GLY A 39 -1.68 -2.28 8.76
C GLY A 39 -2.53 -1.04 8.98
N ASP A 40 -1.91 -0.03 9.56
CA ASP A 40 -2.49 1.29 9.83
C ASP A 40 -1.39 2.34 9.85
N LEU A 41 -1.73 3.61 9.74
CA LEU A 41 -0.76 4.72 9.77
C LEU A 41 -1.33 5.97 10.42
N ASP A 42 -0.43 6.81 10.96
CA ASP A 42 -0.78 8.16 11.42
C ASP A 42 0.01 9.28 10.71
N GLY A 43 0.78 8.92 9.68
CA GLY A 43 1.67 9.81 8.94
C GLY A 43 3.12 9.82 9.46
N LYS A 44 3.37 9.44 10.71
CA LYS A 44 4.70 9.30 11.31
C LYS A 44 5.02 7.87 11.67
N ARG A 45 4.01 7.07 11.96
CA ARG A 45 4.12 5.67 12.33
C ARG A 45 3.24 4.83 11.42
N ILE A 46 3.70 3.64 11.16
CA ILE A 46 2.98 2.59 10.47
C ILE A 46 2.91 1.39 11.41
N TRP A 47 1.74 0.84 11.61
CA TRP A 47 1.55 -0.42 12.33
C TRP A 47 1.28 -1.51 11.32
N ILE A 48 2.00 -2.63 11.44
CA ILE A 48 1.83 -3.81 10.58
C ILE A 48 1.40 -4.98 11.44
N ALA A 49 0.43 -5.74 10.96
CA ALA A 49 -0.03 -6.94 11.64
C ALA A 49 1.10 -7.96 11.77
N SER A 50 1.28 -8.49 12.99
CA SER A 50 2.26 -9.55 13.25
C SER A 50 1.98 -10.80 12.41
N ALA A 51 3.05 -11.53 12.10
CA ALA A 51 3.02 -12.82 11.41
C ALA A 51 2.56 -12.77 9.93
N LEU A 52 2.75 -11.65 9.24
CA LEU A 52 2.67 -11.63 7.78
C LEU A 52 3.89 -12.34 7.17
N GLU A 53 3.69 -12.95 6.01
CA GLU A 53 4.80 -13.42 5.20
C GLU A 53 5.55 -12.21 4.60
N ASP A 54 6.87 -12.30 4.44
CA ASP A 54 7.72 -11.17 4.02
C ASP A 54 7.25 -10.50 2.71
N GLU A 55 6.67 -11.27 1.78
CA GLU A 55 6.10 -10.72 0.54
C GLU A 55 4.91 -9.81 0.84
N GLU A 56 4.01 -10.25 1.70
CA GLU A 56 2.81 -9.51 2.07
C GLU A 56 3.18 -8.29 2.93
N GLU A 57 4.07 -8.48 3.89
CA GLU A 57 4.58 -7.40 4.73
C GLU A 57 5.27 -6.32 3.90
N LEU A 58 6.16 -6.71 2.97
CA LEU A 58 6.84 -5.79 2.08
C LEU A 58 5.86 -4.93 1.29
N PHE A 59 4.82 -5.54 0.71
CA PHE A 59 3.81 -4.78 -0.05
C PHE A 59 3.08 -3.79 0.84
N ASN A 60 2.60 -4.24 2.01
CA ASN A 60 1.88 -3.38 2.95
C ASN A 60 2.74 -2.22 3.46
N VAL A 61 4.00 -2.49 3.83
CA VAL A 61 4.93 -1.44 4.28
C VAL A 61 5.18 -0.41 3.19
N ILE A 62 5.50 -0.84 1.96
CA ILE A 62 5.75 0.08 0.83
C ILE A 62 4.52 0.94 0.54
N HIS A 63 3.35 0.34 0.50
CA HIS A 63 2.08 1.02 0.22
C HIS A 63 1.75 2.06 1.31
N LEU A 64 1.85 1.68 2.59
CA LEU A 64 1.60 2.60 3.71
C LEU A 64 2.67 3.69 3.84
N LEU A 65 3.92 3.42 3.45
CA LEU A 65 4.94 4.47 3.32
C LEU A 65 4.56 5.49 2.25
N GLY A 66 4.02 5.03 1.12
CA GLY A 66 3.49 5.91 0.08
C GLY A 66 2.40 6.83 0.62
N HIS A 67 1.42 6.29 1.34
CA HIS A 67 0.39 7.10 2.00
C HIS A 67 0.95 8.02 3.09
N SER A 68 1.91 7.56 3.86
CA SER A 68 2.57 8.41 4.87
C SER A 68 3.26 9.61 4.21
N ILE A 69 3.92 9.42 3.06
CA ILE A 69 4.51 10.52 2.28
C ILE A 69 3.41 11.48 1.81
N GLN A 70 2.34 10.98 1.20
CA GLN A 70 1.20 11.81 0.76
C GLN A 70 0.63 12.65 1.92
N TRP A 71 0.43 12.04 3.08
CA TRP A 71 -0.16 12.71 4.24
C TRP A 71 0.73 13.81 4.80
N ASN A 72 2.04 13.65 4.69
CA ASN A 72 3.00 14.67 5.11
C ASN A 72 3.16 15.80 4.09
N LEU A 73 2.94 15.51 2.81
CA LEU A 73 3.08 16.50 1.73
C LEU A 73 1.78 17.28 1.44
N SER A 74 0.61 16.69 1.70
CA SER A 74 -0.68 17.30 1.36
C SER A 74 -1.73 17.06 2.44
N LYS A 75 -2.31 18.18 2.95
CA LYS A 75 -3.44 18.13 3.87
C LYS A 75 -4.70 17.57 3.18
N GLU A 76 -4.87 17.85 1.90
CA GLU A 76 -5.99 17.39 1.08
C GLU A 76 -5.94 15.86 0.92
N LEU A 77 -4.75 15.30 0.61
CA LEU A 77 -4.58 13.85 0.48
C LEU A 77 -4.74 13.15 1.84
N ARG A 78 -4.28 13.79 2.93
CA ARG A 78 -4.54 13.29 4.28
C ARG A 78 -6.03 13.24 4.59
N ALA A 79 -6.75 14.34 4.32
CA ALA A 79 -8.19 14.39 4.53
C ALA A 79 -8.93 13.35 3.69
N LEU A 80 -8.47 13.12 2.44
CA LEU A 80 -9.03 12.09 1.56
C LEU A 80 -8.82 10.68 2.14
N GLY A 81 -7.59 10.35 2.56
CA GLY A 81 -7.25 9.00 3.05
C GLY A 81 -7.70 8.71 4.49
N SER A 82 -8.07 9.75 5.29
CA SER A 82 -8.49 9.56 6.67
C SER A 82 -9.99 9.28 6.85
N VAL A 83 -10.76 9.29 5.77
CA VAL A 83 -12.21 9.09 5.78
C VAL A 83 -12.58 7.86 4.99
N LEU A 84 -13.45 7.02 5.56
CA LEU A 84 -14.07 5.93 4.80
C LEU A 84 -15.09 6.52 3.83
N HIS A 85 -14.89 6.29 2.54
CA HIS A 85 -15.81 6.71 1.49
C HIS A 85 -16.73 5.56 1.08
N GLU A 86 -18.03 5.71 1.36
CA GLU A 86 -19.05 4.74 0.97
C GLU A 86 -19.77 5.22 -0.29
N ASN A 87 -19.87 4.37 -1.29
CA ASN A 87 -20.56 4.66 -2.57
C ASN A 87 -20.16 6.02 -3.19
N PRO A 88 -18.87 6.29 -3.41
CA PRO A 88 -18.43 7.55 -4.00
C PRO A 88 -18.99 7.71 -5.43
N ASP A 89 -19.27 8.94 -5.82
CA ASP A 89 -19.53 9.23 -7.22
C ASP A 89 -18.29 8.96 -8.10
N ASP A 90 -18.46 8.99 -9.41
CA ASP A 90 -17.36 8.66 -10.34
C ASP A 90 -16.18 9.63 -10.21
N GLN A 91 -16.41 10.88 -9.85
CA GLN A 91 -15.36 11.88 -9.67
C GLN A 91 -14.54 11.60 -8.41
N LEU A 92 -15.21 11.31 -7.30
CA LEU A 92 -14.54 10.95 -6.03
C LEU A 92 -13.84 9.60 -6.17
N LEU A 93 -14.49 8.61 -6.81
CA LEU A 93 -13.86 7.32 -7.06
C LEU A 93 -12.55 7.48 -7.85
N ARG A 94 -12.54 8.31 -8.89
CA ARG A 94 -11.33 8.58 -9.65
C ARG A 94 -10.23 9.22 -8.80
N LYS A 95 -10.58 10.17 -7.93
CA LYS A 95 -9.63 10.77 -6.98
C LYS A 95 -9.04 9.73 -6.01
N LEU A 96 -9.87 8.81 -5.53
CA LEU A 96 -9.42 7.71 -4.67
C LEU A 96 -8.45 6.79 -5.44
N GLN A 97 -8.78 6.44 -6.68
CA GLN A 97 -7.87 5.65 -7.53
C GLN A 97 -6.53 6.37 -7.79
N GLU A 98 -6.55 7.67 -8.03
CA GLU A 98 -5.34 8.48 -8.20
C GLU A 98 -4.51 8.54 -6.91
N TYR A 99 -5.17 8.63 -5.75
CA TYR A 99 -4.55 8.60 -4.44
C TYR A 99 -3.81 7.27 -4.18
N GLU A 100 -4.46 6.14 -4.43
CA GLU A 100 -3.87 4.81 -4.29
C GLU A 100 -2.71 4.57 -5.30
N TRP A 101 -2.90 4.99 -6.55
CA TRP A 101 -1.86 4.92 -7.57
C TRP A 101 -0.61 5.71 -7.16
N GLU A 102 -0.80 6.93 -6.67
CA GLU A 102 0.31 7.78 -6.26
C GLU A 102 1.08 7.20 -5.09
N ALA A 103 0.41 6.58 -4.11
CA ALA A 103 1.09 5.88 -3.00
C ALA A 103 2.01 4.78 -3.53
N ASN A 104 1.54 3.98 -4.49
CA ASN A 104 2.37 2.94 -5.10
C ASN A 104 3.51 3.51 -5.97
N CYS A 105 3.35 4.70 -6.56
CA CYS A 105 4.45 5.40 -7.25
C CYS A 105 5.55 5.83 -6.28
N TYR A 106 5.21 6.29 -5.07
CA TYR A 106 6.19 6.53 -4.02
C TYR A 106 6.84 5.22 -3.56
N GLY A 107 6.07 4.13 -3.46
CA GLY A 107 6.60 2.80 -3.17
C GLY A 107 7.64 2.33 -4.17
N LEU A 108 7.39 2.52 -5.48
CA LEU A 108 8.37 2.25 -6.52
C LEU A 108 9.65 3.08 -6.32
N LYS A 109 9.50 4.37 -6.02
CA LYS A 109 10.63 5.26 -5.76
C LYS A 109 11.47 4.76 -4.58
N ILE A 110 10.84 4.34 -3.48
CA ILE A 110 11.54 3.79 -2.30
C ILE A 110 12.37 2.57 -2.68
N LEU A 111 11.80 1.61 -3.43
CA LEU A 111 12.55 0.44 -3.91
C LEU A 111 13.78 0.86 -4.74
N HIS A 112 13.62 1.84 -5.61
CA HIS A 112 14.73 2.31 -6.45
C HIS A 112 15.81 3.06 -5.67
N GLU A 113 15.45 3.82 -4.62
CA GLU A 113 16.41 4.49 -3.73
C GLU A 113 17.32 3.49 -2.99
N ILE A 114 16.81 2.32 -2.67
CA ILE A 114 17.59 1.25 -2.04
C ILE A 114 18.21 0.27 -3.07
N GLY A 115 18.18 0.62 -4.36
CA GLY A 115 18.82 -0.13 -5.45
C GLY A 115 18.06 -1.38 -5.91
N ILE A 116 16.77 -1.52 -5.58
CA ILE A 116 15.92 -2.65 -5.98
C ILE A 116 15.09 -2.27 -7.19
N ARG A 117 15.32 -2.94 -8.33
CA ARG A 117 14.58 -2.75 -9.60
C ARG A 117 13.98 -4.04 -10.15
N ASP A 118 14.45 -5.17 -9.67
CA ASP A 118 13.97 -6.49 -10.07
C ASP A 118 12.58 -6.82 -9.51
N LEU A 119 12.07 -6.01 -8.56
CA LEU A 119 10.72 -6.12 -8.01
C LEU A 119 9.69 -5.18 -8.67
N ASP A 120 10.04 -4.38 -9.67
CA ASP A 120 9.14 -3.42 -10.32
C ASP A 120 7.89 -4.10 -10.88
N ARG A 121 8.07 -5.21 -11.58
CA ARG A 121 6.95 -5.98 -12.14
C ARG A 121 6.07 -6.57 -11.04
N TRP A 122 6.67 -7.11 -9.99
CA TRP A 122 5.95 -7.64 -8.84
C TRP A 122 5.10 -6.54 -8.17
N LEU A 123 5.69 -5.37 -7.90
CA LEU A 123 4.98 -4.24 -7.29
C LEU A 123 3.81 -3.81 -8.19
N PHE A 124 4.03 -3.72 -9.49
CA PHE A 124 2.98 -3.35 -10.45
C PHE A 124 1.82 -4.37 -10.47
N GLU A 125 2.11 -5.66 -10.42
CA GLU A 125 1.07 -6.70 -10.37
C GLU A 125 0.29 -6.66 -9.06
N LYS A 126 0.97 -6.46 -7.91
CA LYS A 126 0.32 -6.29 -6.59
C LYS A 126 -0.58 -5.04 -6.57
N TYR A 127 -0.06 -3.91 -7.04
CA TYR A 127 -0.84 -2.67 -7.17
C TYR A 127 -2.12 -2.85 -7.98
N ARG A 128 -2.07 -3.56 -9.10
CA ARG A 128 -3.26 -3.79 -9.93
C ARG A 128 -4.32 -4.62 -9.23
N LEU A 129 -3.91 -5.63 -8.49
CA LEU A 129 -4.82 -6.46 -7.68
C LEU A 129 -5.46 -5.62 -6.58
N ASP A 130 -4.66 -4.82 -5.91
CA ASP A 130 -5.10 -3.88 -4.87
C ASP A 130 -6.12 -2.88 -5.41
N MET A 131 -5.81 -2.22 -6.52
CA MET A 131 -6.72 -1.28 -7.19
C MET A 131 -8.06 -1.91 -7.58
N PHE A 132 -8.04 -3.16 -8.03
CA PHE A 132 -9.26 -3.88 -8.36
C PHE A 132 -10.12 -4.12 -7.11
N TYR A 133 -9.50 -4.58 -6.04
CA TYR A 133 -10.15 -4.80 -4.76
C TYR A 133 -10.71 -3.50 -4.17
N LEU A 134 -9.89 -2.46 -4.07
CA LEU A 134 -10.29 -1.15 -3.54
C LEU A 134 -11.44 -0.53 -4.32
N THR A 135 -11.36 -0.58 -5.65
CA THR A 135 -12.43 -0.08 -6.51
C THR A 135 -13.75 -0.81 -6.26
N HIS A 136 -13.69 -2.13 -6.08
CA HIS A 136 -14.89 -2.91 -5.71
C HIS A 136 -15.40 -2.49 -4.34
N TYR A 137 -14.52 -2.45 -3.34
CA TYR A 137 -14.88 -2.08 -1.98
C TYR A 137 -15.50 -0.68 -1.89
N TYR A 138 -14.90 0.31 -2.53
CA TYR A 138 -15.46 1.66 -2.58
C TYR A 138 -16.85 1.71 -3.22
N LYS A 139 -17.09 0.92 -4.27
CA LYS A 139 -18.37 0.90 -4.96
C LYS A 139 -19.48 0.15 -4.23
N THR A 140 -19.13 -0.88 -3.49
CA THR A 140 -20.14 -1.82 -2.93
C THR A 140 -20.18 -1.83 -1.42
N GLY A 141 -19.14 -1.35 -0.73
CA GLY A 141 -18.96 -1.53 0.70
C GLY A 141 -18.63 -3.00 1.10
N GLU A 142 -18.52 -3.89 0.11
CA GLU A 142 -18.33 -5.33 0.35
C GLU A 142 -16.90 -5.76 0.06
N LYS A 143 -16.38 -6.63 0.92
CA LYS A 143 -15.07 -7.27 0.71
C LYS A 143 -15.18 -8.37 -0.34
N LEU A 144 -14.29 -8.39 -1.32
CA LEU A 144 -14.16 -9.53 -2.23
C LEU A 144 -13.69 -10.77 -1.44
N LYS A 145 -14.46 -11.84 -1.52
CA LYS A 145 -14.10 -13.13 -0.89
C LYS A 145 -12.99 -13.85 -1.65
N ALA A 146 -12.88 -13.63 -2.93
CA ALA A 146 -11.82 -14.12 -3.80
C ALA A 146 -11.86 -13.33 -5.13
N ILE A 147 -10.72 -13.11 -5.76
CA ILE A 147 -10.69 -12.70 -7.18
C ILE A 147 -10.83 -13.97 -8.00
N THR A 148 -12.03 -14.21 -8.50
CA THR A 148 -12.32 -15.37 -9.36
C THR A 148 -11.86 -15.16 -10.80
N ASP A 149 -11.70 -13.91 -11.22
CA ASP A 149 -11.23 -13.51 -12.53
C ASP A 149 -10.16 -12.43 -12.43
N VAL A 150 -8.90 -12.85 -12.44
CA VAL A 150 -7.73 -11.96 -12.38
C VAL A 150 -7.67 -11.03 -13.60
N SER A 151 -8.36 -11.38 -14.70
CA SER A 151 -8.39 -10.55 -15.91
C SER A 151 -9.02 -9.17 -15.64
N LEU A 152 -9.90 -9.07 -14.64
CA LEU A 152 -10.50 -7.81 -14.25
C LEU A 152 -9.50 -6.84 -13.61
N ALA A 153 -8.46 -7.34 -12.95
CA ALA A 153 -7.36 -6.51 -12.43
C ALA A 153 -6.55 -5.87 -13.57
N TYR A 154 -6.55 -6.49 -14.76
CA TYR A 154 -5.87 -5.95 -15.94
C TYR A 154 -6.54 -4.70 -16.54
N GLN A 155 -7.66 -4.23 -16.02
CA GLN A 155 -8.27 -2.96 -16.38
C GLN A 155 -7.42 -1.76 -15.87
N PHE A 156 -6.69 -1.95 -14.77
CA PHE A 156 -5.83 -0.91 -14.24
C PHE A 156 -4.49 -0.94 -14.97
N THR A 157 -4.36 -0.06 -15.97
CA THR A 157 -3.20 0.01 -16.86
C THR A 157 -2.30 1.20 -16.58
N TRP A 158 -2.60 2.00 -15.55
CA TRP A 158 -1.76 3.15 -15.19
C TRP A 158 -0.39 2.65 -14.76
N PRO A 159 0.67 3.01 -15.50
CA PRO A 159 2.00 2.56 -15.14
C PRO A 159 2.44 3.20 -13.83
N LEU A 160 3.15 2.44 -13.00
CA LEU A 160 3.86 3.06 -11.88
C LEU A 160 5.04 3.86 -12.44
N VAL A 161 5.20 5.08 -11.93
CA VAL A 161 6.29 5.98 -12.28
C VAL A 161 6.95 6.49 -11.01
N GLU A 162 8.28 6.64 -11.03
CA GLU A 162 8.98 7.22 -9.88
C GLU A 162 8.46 8.64 -9.61
N LYS A 163 8.04 8.89 -8.37
CA LYS A 163 7.73 10.24 -7.89
C LYS A 163 8.84 10.74 -6.99
N ASN A 164 9.26 11.98 -7.20
CA ASN A 164 10.20 12.62 -6.29
C ASN A 164 9.61 12.69 -4.89
N ILE A 165 10.41 12.34 -3.88
CA ILE A 165 10.04 12.46 -2.46
C ILE A 165 10.71 13.74 -1.94
N PRO A 166 9.99 14.87 -1.79
CA PRO A 166 10.54 16.07 -1.19
C PRO A 166 10.88 15.83 0.28
N GLU A 167 11.80 16.64 0.81
CA GLU A 167 12.04 16.64 2.26
C GLU A 167 10.76 17.03 3.01
N PHE A 168 10.47 16.30 4.08
CA PHE A 168 9.39 16.60 5.00
C PHE A 168 9.77 16.18 6.43
N ILE A 169 9.08 16.74 7.40
CA ILE A 169 9.18 16.32 8.80
C ILE A 169 7.92 15.50 9.09
N PRO A 170 8.03 14.20 9.40
CA PRO A 170 6.86 13.36 9.65
C PRO A 170 6.04 13.90 10.82
N TYR A 171 4.76 14.06 10.58
CA TYR A 171 3.79 14.54 11.55
C TYR A 171 2.75 13.46 11.85
N ALA A 172 2.61 13.12 13.14
CA ALA A 172 1.58 12.20 13.60
C ALA A 172 0.23 12.92 13.70
N ASN A 173 -0.79 12.38 13.03
CA ASN A 173 -2.16 12.81 13.23
C ASN A 173 -2.86 11.89 14.23
N PRO A 174 -3.09 12.31 15.48
CA PRO A 174 -3.63 11.44 16.52
C PRO A 174 -5.10 11.04 16.30
N GLU A 175 -5.81 11.70 15.40
CA GLU A 175 -7.23 11.44 15.14
C GLU A 175 -7.49 10.36 14.09
N THR A 176 -6.45 9.88 13.42
CA THR A 176 -6.58 8.98 12.27
C THR A 176 -5.91 7.62 12.51
N ARG A 177 -6.44 6.80 13.41
CA ARG A 177 -6.17 5.36 13.45
C ARG A 177 -7.22 4.63 12.63
N ARG A 178 -7.25 4.82 11.33
CA ARG A 178 -8.13 4.07 10.41
C ARG A 178 -7.43 3.95 9.06
N GLY A 179 -6.35 3.18 9.02
CA GLY A 179 -5.82 2.68 7.77
C GLY A 179 -6.78 1.62 7.24
N ILE A 180 -7.17 1.73 5.98
CA ILE A 180 -7.86 0.66 5.29
C ILE A 180 -6.77 -0.17 4.64
N VAL A 181 -6.40 -1.29 5.26
CA VAL A 181 -5.52 -2.24 4.62
C VAL A 181 -6.28 -3.51 4.30
N ILE A 182 -6.11 -3.95 3.10
CA ILE A 182 -6.84 -5.02 2.48
C ILE A 182 -6.18 -6.35 2.79
N ASP A 183 -6.96 -7.33 3.20
CA ASP A 183 -6.52 -8.69 3.40
C ASP A 183 -6.32 -9.40 2.06
N PHE A 184 -5.06 -9.50 1.61
CA PHE A 184 -4.69 -10.25 0.40
C PHE A 184 -4.56 -11.75 0.61
N THR A 185 -4.63 -12.26 1.83
CA THR A 185 -4.42 -13.70 2.10
C THR A 185 -5.44 -14.59 1.40
N ASN A 186 -6.61 -14.04 1.08
CA ASN A 186 -7.63 -14.75 0.30
C ASN A 186 -7.56 -14.48 -1.22
N LEU A 187 -6.62 -13.63 -1.65
CA LEU A 187 -6.42 -13.27 -3.07
C LEU A 187 -5.27 -14.05 -3.72
N THR A 188 -4.83 -15.13 -3.11
CA THR A 188 -3.90 -16.05 -3.79
C THR A 188 -4.61 -16.58 -5.02
N ALA A 189 -4.17 -16.09 -6.17
CA ALA A 189 -4.57 -16.61 -7.46
C ALA A 189 -4.30 -18.11 -7.50
N LYS A 190 -5.30 -18.93 -7.22
CA LYS A 190 -5.33 -20.31 -7.70
C LYS A 190 -5.38 -20.21 -9.22
N GLY A 191 -4.22 -20.15 -9.87
CA GLY A 191 -4.18 -20.12 -11.33
C GLY A 191 -2.97 -19.46 -11.98
N LEU A 192 -1.91 -19.14 -11.27
CA LEU A 192 -0.62 -18.77 -11.89
C LEU A 192 0.40 -19.92 -11.70
N SER A 193 0.04 -21.10 -12.14
CA SER A 193 1.02 -22.19 -12.34
C SER A 193 1.26 -22.35 -13.83
#